data_937730f14deea5e5e53d13c1b9f846b9
#
_entry.id   937730f14deea5e5e53d13c1b9f846b9
#
_cell.length_a   1.000
_cell.length_b   1.000
_cell.length_c   1.000
_cell.angle_alpha   90.00
_cell.angle_beta   90.00
_cell.angle_gamma   90.00
#
_symmetry.space_group_name_H-M   'P 1'
#
loop_
_entity.id
_entity.type
_entity.pdbx_description
1 polymer ?
#
loop_
_entity_poly.entity_id
_entity_poly.type
_entity_poly.pdbx_seq_one_letter_code
_entity_poly.pdbx_strand_id
1 'polypeptide(L)'
;MAKDVIIACDFGSAAETLAFLDRFTGQKPFVKIGMELFYAEGPQIVREIKNRGHRIFLDLKLHDIPNTVKKAMRSLSALDVDIVNLHASGTRAMMEAALEGLTRPDGTRPLLIAVTQLTSTDQAALEKELLIEKPMAEVVMAYAENARGAGLDGVVCSPLEAGKVHELCGEGFLTVTPGVRFSGGEKGDQKRVTTPQDARALGSDYIVVGRPITQADDPVAAYQRCVKEFLG
;
A
#
# COMPACT_ATOMS: atom_id res chain seq x y z
N MET A 1 14.67 2.82 7.20
CA MET A 1 14.47 3.05 5.73
C MET A 1 13.98 4.48 5.49
N ALA A 2 14.12 5.01 4.27
CA ALA A 2 13.64 6.37 3.99
C ALA A 2 12.11 6.37 3.94
N LYS A 3 11.47 7.30 4.66
CA LYS A 3 10.03 7.55 4.59
C LYS A 3 9.67 8.16 3.24
N ASP A 4 8.46 7.91 2.70
CA ASP A 4 8.03 8.48 1.43
C ASP A 4 6.51 8.61 1.32
N VAL A 5 6.05 9.43 0.37
CA VAL A 5 4.64 9.66 0.04
C VAL A 5 4.31 8.94 -1.27
N ILE A 6 3.29 8.08 -1.22
CA ILE A 6 2.81 7.32 -2.37
C ILE A 6 1.49 7.95 -2.85
N ILE A 7 1.42 8.38 -4.10
CA ILE A 7 0.19 8.89 -4.72
C ILE A 7 -0.67 7.71 -5.20
N ALA A 8 -1.90 7.58 -4.70
CA ALA A 8 -2.84 6.60 -5.23
C ALA A 8 -3.42 7.08 -6.56
N CYS A 9 -2.97 6.49 -7.66
CA CYS A 9 -3.45 6.76 -9.01
C CYS A 9 -4.67 5.88 -9.31
N ASP A 10 -5.77 6.15 -8.63
CA ASP A 10 -7.05 5.44 -8.81
C ASP A 10 -7.87 6.17 -9.90
N PHE A 11 -7.40 6.06 -11.16
CA PHE A 11 -8.04 6.60 -12.37
C PHE A 11 -8.62 5.46 -13.20
N GLY A 12 -9.65 5.76 -14.00
CA GLY A 12 -10.33 4.78 -14.81
C GLY A 12 -9.60 4.42 -16.12
N SER A 13 -8.54 5.15 -16.51
CA SER A 13 -7.84 4.91 -17.77
C SER A 13 -6.36 5.28 -17.73
N ALA A 14 -5.59 4.70 -18.66
CA ALA A 14 -4.20 5.07 -18.90
C ALA A 14 -4.07 6.56 -19.29
N ALA A 15 -4.95 7.05 -20.15
CA ALA A 15 -4.89 8.42 -20.63
C ALA A 15 -4.97 9.44 -19.48
N GLU A 16 -5.93 9.26 -18.56
CA GLU A 16 -6.08 10.12 -17.38
C GLU A 16 -4.86 10.01 -16.44
N THR A 17 -4.39 8.79 -16.20
CA THR A 17 -3.23 8.54 -15.33
C THR A 17 -1.98 9.21 -15.88
N LEU A 18 -1.70 9.04 -17.17
CA LEU A 18 -0.50 9.59 -17.79
C LEU A 18 -0.55 11.10 -17.89
N ALA A 19 -1.72 11.70 -18.22
CA ALA A 19 -1.93 13.13 -18.21
C ALA A 19 -1.73 13.75 -16.80
N PHE A 20 -2.19 13.05 -15.75
CA PHE A 20 -1.94 13.44 -14.38
C PHE A 20 -0.43 13.41 -14.06
N LEU A 21 0.28 12.35 -14.41
CA LEU A 21 1.71 12.20 -14.14
C LEU A 21 2.56 13.20 -14.94
N ASP A 22 2.14 13.61 -16.13
CA ASP A 22 2.82 14.62 -16.95
C ASP A 22 2.83 16.02 -16.30
N ARG A 23 1.97 16.28 -15.30
CA ARG A 23 2.01 17.51 -14.51
C ARG A 23 3.24 17.61 -13.60
N PHE A 24 3.87 16.49 -13.25
CA PHE A 24 5.03 16.42 -12.34
C PHE A 24 6.35 16.56 -13.11
N THR A 25 6.57 17.74 -13.70
CA THR A 25 7.81 18.05 -14.41
C THR A 25 8.98 18.17 -13.42
N GLY A 26 10.06 17.44 -13.67
CA GLY A 26 11.28 17.49 -12.83
C GLY A 26 11.25 16.66 -11.55
N GLN A 27 10.15 15.98 -11.23
CA GLN A 27 10.06 15.03 -10.12
C GLN A 27 9.30 13.78 -10.55
N LYS A 28 9.59 12.67 -9.89
CA LYS A 28 8.99 11.36 -10.17
C LYS A 28 8.36 10.79 -8.89
N PRO A 29 7.12 11.20 -8.55
CA PRO A 29 6.46 10.67 -7.37
C PRO A 29 6.41 9.15 -7.36
N PHE A 30 6.48 8.55 -6.18
CA PHE A 30 6.15 7.16 -5.99
C PHE A 30 4.62 7.02 -6.13
N VAL A 31 4.16 6.09 -6.95
CA VAL A 31 2.73 5.94 -7.26
C VAL A 31 2.21 4.56 -6.91
N LYS A 32 0.96 4.48 -6.51
CA LYS A 32 0.21 3.24 -6.33
C LYS A 32 -0.72 3.03 -7.53
N ILE A 33 -0.61 1.86 -8.15
CA ILE A 33 -1.56 1.38 -9.17
C ILE A 33 -2.48 0.38 -8.48
N GLY A 34 -3.76 0.69 -8.39
CA GLY A 34 -4.79 -0.15 -7.80
C GLY A 34 -5.45 -1.10 -8.81
N MET A 35 -6.43 -1.86 -8.32
CA MET A 35 -7.17 -2.85 -9.11
C MET A 35 -7.91 -2.22 -10.29
N GLU A 36 -8.56 -1.06 -10.10
CA GLU A 36 -9.33 -0.40 -11.15
C GLU A 36 -8.48 -0.17 -12.41
N LEU A 37 -7.41 0.58 -12.28
CA LEU A 37 -6.52 0.90 -13.39
C LEU A 37 -5.84 -0.36 -13.97
N PHE A 38 -5.39 -1.26 -13.11
CA PHE A 38 -4.70 -2.47 -13.56
C PHE A 38 -5.63 -3.41 -14.33
N TYR A 39 -6.88 -3.58 -13.90
CA TYR A 39 -7.83 -4.44 -14.60
C TYR A 39 -8.37 -3.80 -15.88
N ALA A 40 -8.44 -2.48 -15.95
CA ALA A 40 -8.81 -1.78 -17.16
C ALA A 40 -7.71 -1.84 -18.24
N GLU A 41 -6.44 -1.65 -17.86
CA GLU A 41 -5.34 -1.40 -18.79
C GLU A 41 -4.29 -2.55 -18.84
N GLY A 42 -4.39 -3.49 -17.91
CA GLY A 42 -3.47 -4.61 -17.83
C GLY A 42 -2.04 -4.21 -17.42
N PRO A 43 -1.05 -5.10 -17.63
CA PRO A 43 0.34 -4.83 -17.25
C PRO A 43 1.02 -3.75 -18.11
N GLN A 44 0.40 -3.33 -19.21
CA GLN A 44 0.98 -2.32 -20.09
C GLN A 44 1.12 -0.97 -19.41
N ILE A 45 0.12 -0.55 -18.63
CA ILE A 45 0.17 0.71 -17.90
C ILE A 45 1.29 0.73 -16.85
N VAL A 46 1.57 -0.42 -16.21
CA VAL A 46 2.67 -0.56 -15.25
C VAL A 46 4.01 -0.30 -15.92
N ARG A 47 4.24 -0.93 -17.09
CA ARG A 47 5.47 -0.73 -17.88
C ARG A 47 5.63 0.71 -18.35
N GLU A 48 4.55 1.34 -18.80
CA GLU A 48 4.55 2.73 -19.26
C GLU A 48 4.95 3.70 -18.14
N ILE A 49 4.37 3.54 -16.95
CA ILE A 49 4.67 4.36 -15.78
C ILE A 49 6.12 4.09 -15.30
N LYS A 50 6.56 2.83 -15.33
CA LYS A 50 7.94 2.47 -14.97
C LYS A 50 8.96 3.08 -15.95
N ASN A 51 8.69 3.04 -17.25
CA ASN A 51 9.53 3.65 -18.28
C ASN A 51 9.65 5.18 -18.14
N ARG A 52 8.68 5.84 -17.52
CA ARG A 52 8.71 7.27 -17.16
C ARG A 52 9.56 7.55 -15.91
N GLY A 53 10.10 6.52 -15.26
CA GLY A 53 11.00 6.60 -14.12
C GLY A 53 10.32 6.67 -12.76
N HIS A 54 9.02 6.37 -12.67
CA HIS A 54 8.32 6.31 -11.40
C HIS A 54 8.60 5.02 -10.64
N ARG A 55 8.65 5.10 -9.32
CA ARG A 55 8.52 3.93 -8.43
C ARG A 55 7.05 3.53 -8.35
N ILE A 56 6.77 2.21 -8.26
CA ILE A 56 5.40 1.68 -8.32
C ILE A 56 5.12 0.74 -7.13
N PHE A 57 4.07 1.06 -6.38
CA PHE A 57 3.38 0.10 -5.52
C PHE A 57 2.18 -0.48 -6.29
N LEU A 58 2.26 -1.75 -6.68
CA LEU A 58 1.18 -2.45 -7.38
C LEU A 58 0.25 -3.10 -6.35
N ASP A 59 -0.90 -2.46 -6.12
CA ASP A 59 -1.83 -2.72 -5.01
C ASP A 59 -3.02 -3.59 -5.46
N LEU A 60 -2.77 -4.89 -5.72
CA LEU A 60 -3.78 -5.85 -6.22
C LEU A 60 -4.36 -6.76 -5.12
N LYS A 61 -3.80 -6.73 -3.92
CA LYS A 61 -4.31 -7.44 -2.73
C LYS A 61 -4.63 -8.92 -2.99
N LEU A 62 -3.64 -9.67 -3.50
CA LEU A 62 -3.84 -11.08 -3.85
C LEU A 62 -4.35 -11.90 -2.65
N HIS A 63 -5.37 -12.73 -2.91
CA HIS A 63 -5.94 -13.63 -1.91
C HIS A 63 -6.56 -14.83 -2.62
N ASP A 64 -5.86 -15.97 -2.58
CA ASP A 64 -6.28 -17.23 -3.19
C ASP A 64 -5.48 -18.38 -2.54
N ILE A 65 -5.69 -19.62 -2.98
CA ILE A 65 -4.89 -20.75 -2.53
C ILE A 65 -3.39 -20.54 -2.84
N PRO A 66 -2.48 -21.08 -2.01
CA PRO A 66 -1.04 -20.77 -2.08
C PRO A 66 -0.42 -20.92 -3.47
N ASN A 67 -0.74 -21.99 -4.20
CA ASN A 67 -0.18 -22.21 -5.54
C ASN A 67 -0.64 -21.17 -6.58
N THR A 68 -1.88 -20.71 -6.50
CA THR A 68 -2.40 -19.65 -7.38
C THR A 68 -1.68 -18.34 -7.11
N VAL A 69 -1.56 -17.95 -5.84
CA VAL A 69 -0.86 -16.73 -5.44
C VAL A 69 0.63 -16.79 -5.82
N LYS A 70 1.30 -17.93 -5.61
CA LYS A 70 2.68 -18.14 -6.06
C LYS A 70 2.87 -17.86 -7.55
N LYS A 71 1.99 -18.40 -8.41
CA LYS A 71 2.06 -18.21 -9.86
C LYS A 71 1.75 -16.77 -10.26
N ALA A 72 0.76 -16.13 -9.62
CA ALA A 72 0.44 -14.74 -9.84
C ALA A 72 1.61 -13.83 -9.46
N MET A 73 2.23 -14.03 -8.30
CA MET A 73 3.40 -13.27 -7.84
C MET A 73 4.59 -13.40 -8.79
N ARG A 74 4.81 -14.60 -9.36
CA ARG A 74 5.83 -14.80 -10.41
C ARG A 74 5.57 -13.92 -11.63
N SER A 75 4.32 -13.78 -12.05
CA SER A 75 3.95 -12.89 -13.15
C SER A 75 4.19 -11.42 -12.80
N LEU A 76 3.87 -11.02 -11.54
CA LEU A 76 4.09 -9.65 -11.07
C LEU A 76 5.57 -9.32 -10.92
N SER A 77 6.43 -10.29 -10.56
CA SER A 77 7.88 -10.06 -10.42
C SER A 77 8.55 -9.61 -11.72
N ALA A 78 7.95 -9.96 -12.88
CA ALA A 78 8.44 -9.57 -14.19
C ALA A 78 8.07 -8.13 -14.60
N LEU A 79 7.28 -7.40 -13.80
CA LEU A 79 6.85 -6.03 -14.10
C LEU A 79 7.79 -4.97 -13.55
N ASP A 80 8.85 -5.37 -12.82
CA ASP A 80 9.85 -4.49 -12.22
C ASP A 80 9.26 -3.40 -11.31
N VAL A 81 8.19 -3.74 -10.58
CA VAL A 81 7.59 -2.85 -9.59
C VAL A 81 8.38 -2.87 -8.28
N ASP A 82 8.18 -1.87 -7.43
CA ASP A 82 8.95 -1.70 -6.19
C ASP A 82 8.29 -2.38 -4.99
N ILE A 83 6.94 -2.35 -4.92
CA ILE A 83 6.14 -2.99 -3.87
C ILE A 83 4.97 -3.73 -4.51
N VAL A 84 4.64 -4.90 -3.96
CA VAL A 84 3.39 -5.64 -4.22
C VAL A 84 2.74 -6.05 -2.89
N ASN A 85 1.46 -6.40 -2.92
CA ASN A 85 0.77 -6.82 -1.72
C ASN A 85 -0.15 -8.02 -1.91
N LEU A 86 -0.56 -8.56 -0.77
CA LEU A 86 -1.55 -9.61 -0.60
C LEU A 86 -2.33 -9.38 0.70
N HIS A 87 -3.35 -10.17 0.98
CA HIS A 87 -4.05 -10.15 2.27
C HIS A 87 -3.40 -11.09 3.30
N ALA A 88 -3.13 -10.61 4.51
CA ALA A 88 -2.60 -11.42 5.61
C ALA A 88 -3.56 -12.56 6.03
N SER A 89 -4.88 -12.35 5.85
CA SER A 89 -5.93 -13.34 6.12
C SER A 89 -5.81 -14.62 5.27
N GLY A 90 -5.00 -14.62 4.20
CA GLY A 90 -4.73 -15.79 3.37
C GLY A 90 -3.83 -16.85 4.00
N THR A 91 -3.45 -16.68 5.27
CA THR A 91 -2.60 -17.57 6.06
C THR A 91 -1.11 -17.52 5.73
N ARG A 92 -0.30 -18.08 6.63
CA ARG A 92 1.16 -18.16 6.46
C ARG A 92 1.57 -18.90 5.19
N ALA A 93 0.94 -20.03 4.91
CA ALA A 93 1.25 -20.85 3.73
C ALA A 93 1.06 -20.08 2.41
N MET A 94 0.03 -19.24 2.32
CA MET A 94 -0.18 -18.37 1.14
C MET A 94 0.90 -17.30 1.05
N MET A 95 1.27 -16.67 2.17
CA MET A 95 2.29 -15.62 2.21
C MET A 95 3.69 -16.15 1.85
N GLU A 96 4.08 -17.32 2.37
CA GLU A 96 5.35 -17.98 2.04
C GLU A 96 5.40 -18.41 0.57
N ALA A 97 4.30 -18.95 0.04
CA ALA A 97 4.18 -19.29 -1.38
C ALA A 97 4.26 -18.05 -2.29
N ALA A 98 3.68 -16.93 -1.85
CA ALA A 98 3.78 -15.65 -2.53
C ALA A 98 5.23 -15.17 -2.61
N LEU A 99 5.95 -15.22 -1.49
CA LEU A 99 7.35 -14.83 -1.39
C LEU A 99 8.23 -15.66 -2.32
N GLU A 100 8.03 -16.99 -2.32
CA GLU A 100 8.72 -17.91 -3.24
C GLU A 100 8.44 -17.56 -4.71
N GLY A 101 7.18 -17.28 -5.06
CA GLY A 101 6.79 -16.91 -6.42
C GLY A 101 7.36 -15.58 -6.87
N LEU A 102 7.47 -14.61 -5.97
CA LEU A 102 7.94 -13.25 -6.23
C LEU A 102 9.46 -13.18 -6.40
N THR A 103 10.21 -14.08 -5.76
CA THR A 103 11.67 -14.10 -5.80
C THR A 103 12.16 -14.60 -7.16
N ARG A 104 12.97 -13.79 -7.84
CA ARG A 104 13.57 -14.10 -9.14
C ARG A 104 14.73 -15.09 -8.98
N PRO A 105 15.20 -15.74 -10.07
CA PRO A 105 16.32 -16.69 -10.01
C PRO A 105 17.64 -16.09 -9.47
N ASP A 106 17.82 -14.79 -9.63
CA ASP A 106 18.98 -14.04 -9.11
C ASP A 106 18.85 -13.63 -7.63
N GLY A 107 17.73 -14.01 -6.98
CA GLY A 107 17.42 -13.66 -5.59
C GLY A 107 16.79 -12.29 -5.40
N THR A 108 16.68 -11.46 -6.44
CA THR A 108 16.03 -10.16 -6.35
C THR A 108 14.50 -10.28 -6.36
N ARG A 109 13.81 -9.34 -5.74
CA ARG A 109 12.35 -9.23 -5.75
C ARG A 109 11.86 -7.84 -5.36
N PRO A 110 10.64 -7.45 -5.73
CA PRO A 110 9.92 -6.35 -5.10
C PRO A 110 9.73 -6.59 -3.60
N LEU A 111 9.47 -5.53 -2.85
CA LEU A 111 8.99 -5.67 -1.47
C LEU A 111 7.60 -6.31 -1.48
N LEU A 112 7.38 -7.26 -0.58
CA LEU A 112 6.09 -7.93 -0.38
C LEU A 112 5.51 -7.53 0.97
N ILE A 113 4.34 -6.90 0.95
CA ILE A 113 3.65 -6.47 2.17
C ILE A 113 2.25 -7.08 2.27
N ALA A 114 1.76 -7.26 3.49
CA ALA A 114 0.45 -7.85 3.72
C ALA A 114 -0.57 -6.82 4.22
N VAL A 115 -1.76 -6.79 3.62
CA VAL A 115 -2.89 -6.02 4.16
C VAL A 115 -3.40 -6.72 5.41
N THR A 116 -3.39 -6.03 6.55
CA THR A 116 -3.91 -6.55 7.82
C THR A 116 -5.42 -6.52 7.83
N GLN A 117 -6.01 -5.35 8.11
CA GLN A 117 -7.44 -5.10 7.97
C GLN A 117 -7.64 -3.81 7.18
N LEU A 118 -8.69 -3.77 6.35
CA LEU A 118 -9.01 -2.58 5.57
C LEU A 118 -9.43 -1.43 6.52
N THR A 119 -9.02 -0.20 6.20
CA THR A 119 -9.38 0.98 7.01
C THR A 119 -10.87 1.32 6.95
N SER A 120 -11.63 0.70 6.05
CA SER A 120 -13.09 0.73 5.98
C SER A 120 -13.77 -0.27 6.92
N THR A 121 -13.07 -1.31 7.40
CA THR A 121 -13.60 -2.30 8.35
C THR A 121 -13.56 -1.72 9.76
N ASP A 122 -14.72 -1.70 10.42
CA ASP A 122 -14.84 -1.38 11.84
C ASP A 122 -14.98 -2.63 12.71
N GLN A 123 -15.03 -2.45 14.04
CA GLN A 123 -15.18 -3.56 14.99
C GLN A 123 -16.45 -4.38 14.75
N ALA A 124 -17.55 -3.70 14.41
CA ALA A 124 -18.83 -4.39 14.19
C ALA A 124 -18.81 -5.29 12.95
N ALA A 125 -18.20 -4.83 11.85
CA ALA A 125 -18.00 -5.65 10.65
C ALA A 125 -17.02 -6.81 10.90
N LEU A 126 -15.96 -6.57 11.68
CA LEU A 126 -15.02 -7.63 12.06
C LEU A 126 -15.71 -8.76 12.81
N GLU A 127 -16.56 -8.43 13.79
CA GLU A 127 -17.28 -9.43 14.61
C GLU A 127 -18.42 -10.11 13.86
N LYS A 128 -19.29 -9.32 13.19
CA LYS A 128 -20.56 -9.83 12.65
C LYS A 128 -20.46 -10.41 11.25
N GLU A 129 -19.54 -9.88 10.43
CA GLU A 129 -19.43 -10.28 9.02
C GLU A 129 -18.18 -11.15 8.78
N LEU A 130 -17.06 -10.83 9.43
CA LEU A 130 -15.83 -11.65 9.35
C LEU A 130 -15.75 -12.71 10.45
N LEU A 131 -16.70 -12.70 11.42
CA LEU A 131 -16.82 -13.67 12.51
C LEU A 131 -15.54 -13.76 13.39
N ILE A 132 -14.86 -12.66 13.56
CA ILE A 132 -13.64 -12.56 14.38
C ILE A 132 -13.99 -11.81 15.68
N GLU A 133 -14.16 -12.53 16.77
CA GLU A 133 -14.58 -12.01 18.09
C GLU A 133 -13.43 -11.38 18.90
N LYS A 134 -12.40 -10.87 18.22
CA LYS A 134 -11.24 -10.22 18.83
C LYS A 134 -11.25 -8.70 18.58
N PRO A 135 -10.70 -7.90 19.50
CA PRO A 135 -10.47 -6.47 19.22
C PRO A 135 -9.68 -6.26 17.94
N MET A 136 -10.08 -5.27 17.12
CA MET A 136 -9.42 -4.93 15.85
C MET A 136 -7.90 -4.80 16.02
N ALA A 137 -7.45 -4.12 17.08
CA ALA A 137 -6.03 -3.94 17.33
C ALA A 137 -5.28 -5.26 17.56
N GLU A 138 -5.87 -6.24 18.24
CA GLU A 138 -5.27 -7.56 18.43
C GLU A 138 -5.17 -8.33 17.10
N VAL A 139 -6.22 -8.26 16.27
CA VAL A 139 -6.24 -8.92 14.96
C VAL A 139 -5.17 -8.33 14.04
N VAL A 140 -5.03 -7.01 14.01
CA VAL A 140 -4.00 -6.33 13.21
C VAL A 140 -2.61 -6.74 13.66
N MET A 141 -2.34 -6.79 14.96
CA MET A 141 -1.04 -7.21 15.51
C MET A 141 -0.74 -8.68 15.18
N ALA A 142 -1.71 -9.59 15.37
CA ALA A 142 -1.56 -11.01 15.04
C ALA A 142 -1.26 -11.22 13.53
N TYR A 143 -1.92 -10.44 12.66
CA TYR A 143 -1.66 -10.49 11.22
C TYR A 143 -0.28 -9.94 10.84
N ALA A 144 0.15 -8.85 11.49
CA ALA A 144 1.50 -8.30 11.29
C ALA A 144 2.58 -9.28 11.72
N GLU A 145 2.42 -9.90 12.88
CA GLU A 145 3.35 -10.91 13.41
C GLU A 145 3.41 -12.14 12.51
N ASN A 146 2.27 -12.61 12.00
CA ASN A 146 2.20 -13.73 11.07
C ASN A 146 2.86 -13.39 9.71
N ALA A 147 2.66 -12.17 9.20
CA ALA A 147 3.32 -11.70 7.98
C ALA A 147 4.84 -11.61 8.15
N ARG A 148 5.32 -11.07 9.28
CA ARG A 148 6.74 -11.07 9.62
C ARG A 148 7.30 -12.50 9.71
N GLY A 149 6.57 -13.41 10.39
CA GLY A 149 6.95 -14.80 10.51
C GLY A 149 6.99 -15.57 9.19
N ALA A 150 6.26 -15.13 8.17
CA ALA A 150 6.31 -15.64 6.80
C ALA A 150 7.45 -15.02 5.95
N GLY A 151 8.22 -14.08 6.50
CA GLY A 151 9.35 -13.43 5.82
C GLY A 151 8.97 -12.24 4.93
N LEU A 152 7.79 -11.66 5.11
CA LEU A 152 7.37 -10.46 4.39
C LEU A 152 8.12 -9.22 4.89
N ASP A 153 8.13 -8.16 4.07
CA ASP A 153 8.87 -6.93 4.35
C ASP A 153 8.08 -5.91 5.17
N GLY A 154 6.76 -6.08 5.30
CA GLY A 154 5.92 -5.14 6.02
C GLY A 154 4.43 -5.42 5.88
N VAL A 155 3.64 -4.45 6.32
CA VAL A 155 2.17 -4.49 6.28
C VAL A 155 1.55 -3.19 5.78
N VAL A 156 0.31 -3.30 5.26
CA VAL A 156 -0.62 -2.18 5.14
C VAL A 156 -1.49 -2.18 6.39
N CYS A 157 -1.46 -1.07 7.14
CA CYS A 157 -2.24 -0.87 8.36
C CYS A 157 -2.70 0.60 8.50
N SER A 158 -3.49 0.92 9.50
CA SER A 158 -3.81 2.31 9.82
C SER A 158 -2.58 3.02 10.40
N PRO A 159 -2.41 4.34 10.17
CA PRO A 159 -1.38 5.11 10.89
C PRO A 159 -1.44 4.95 12.42
N LEU A 160 -2.64 4.78 12.98
CA LEU A 160 -2.87 4.56 14.42
C LEU A 160 -2.23 3.25 14.95
N GLU A 161 -1.88 2.34 14.07
CA GLU A 161 -1.33 1.02 14.38
C GLU A 161 0.18 0.94 14.12
N ALA A 162 0.75 1.90 13.35
CA ALA A 162 2.13 1.84 12.85
C ALA A 162 3.18 1.69 13.98
N GLY A 163 3.11 2.51 15.03
CA GLY A 163 4.04 2.43 16.16
C GLY A 163 4.01 1.06 16.86
N LYS A 164 2.80 0.50 17.07
CA LYS A 164 2.66 -0.84 17.68
C LYS A 164 3.18 -1.96 16.78
N VAL A 165 3.05 -1.82 15.46
CA VAL A 165 3.64 -2.76 14.49
C VAL A 165 5.17 -2.73 14.62
N HIS A 166 5.79 -1.56 14.73
CA HIS A 166 7.24 -1.44 14.93
C HIS A 166 7.69 -2.01 16.29
N GLU A 167 6.96 -1.73 17.36
CA GLU A 167 7.23 -2.32 18.68
C GLU A 167 7.23 -3.86 18.65
N LEU A 168 6.26 -4.46 17.93
CA LEU A 168 6.09 -5.92 17.85
C LEU A 168 7.02 -6.58 16.84
N CYS A 169 7.15 -5.96 15.65
CA CYS A 169 7.83 -6.55 14.50
C CYS A 169 9.25 -6.00 14.28
N GLY A 170 9.63 -4.94 14.99
CA GLY A 170 10.92 -4.25 14.84
C GLY A 170 10.88 -3.13 13.79
N GLU A 171 11.76 -2.13 13.96
CA GLU A 171 11.84 -0.91 13.14
C GLU A 171 12.13 -1.16 11.64
N GLY A 172 12.62 -2.33 11.28
CA GLY A 172 12.87 -2.72 9.89
C GLY A 172 11.66 -3.28 9.15
N PHE A 173 10.54 -3.55 9.87
CA PHE A 173 9.32 -4.08 9.28
C PHE A 173 8.40 -2.94 8.86
N LEU A 174 8.22 -2.76 7.55
CA LEU A 174 7.59 -1.59 6.96
C LEU A 174 6.11 -1.43 7.29
N THR A 175 5.70 -0.19 7.49
CA THR A 175 4.29 0.21 7.60
C THR A 175 3.91 1.10 6.43
N VAL A 176 2.95 0.66 5.61
CA VAL A 176 2.35 1.42 4.52
C VAL A 176 0.93 1.79 4.93
N THR A 177 0.65 3.09 5.08
CA THR A 177 -0.54 3.56 5.76
C THR A 177 -1.42 4.43 4.86
N PRO A 178 -2.59 3.92 4.42
CA PRO A 178 -3.62 4.70 3.73
C PRO A 178 -4.48 5.48 4.72
N GLY A 179 -5.47 6.23 4.20
CA GLY A 179 -6.42 6.97 5.03
C GLY A 179 -5.89 8.33 5.50
N VAL A 180 -4.91 8.88 4.79
CA VAL A 180 -4.32 10.18 5.13
C VAL A 180 -5.05 11.31 4.39
N ARG A 181 -5.36 12.39 5.10
CA ARG A 181 -6.04 13.58 4.61
C ARG A 181 -5.37 14.84 5.16
N PHE A 182 -5.47 15.95 4.43
CA PHE A 182 -5.08 17.24 4.99
C PHE A 182 -6.05 17.68 6.09
N SER A 183 -5.56 18.50 7.02
CA SER A 183 -6.41 19.09 8.05
C SER A 183 -7.57 19.86 7.42
N GLY A 184 -8.81 19.59 7.90
CA GLY A 184 -10.03 20.19 7.36
C GLY A 184 -10.57 19.55 6.07
N GLY A 185 -9.89 18.52 5.53
CA GLY A 185 -10.36 17.83 4.32
C GLY A 185 -11.51 16.82 4.59
N GLU A 186 -12.25 16.48 3.54
CA GLU A 186 -13.33 15.50 3.62
C GLU A 186 -12.81 14.10 3.93
N LYS A 187 -13.49 13.39 4.83
CA LYS A 187 -13.15 12.01 5.23
C LYS A 187 -13.44 11.00 4.12
N GLY A 188 -14.50 11.23 3.31
CA GLY A 188 -14.98 10.32 2.29
C GLY A 188 -15.34 8.95 2.88
N ASP A 189 -14.90 7.89 2.23
CA ASP A 189 -15.11 6.47 2.59
C ASP A 189 -14.21 5.96 3.73
N GLN A 190 -13.26 6.78 4.21
CA GLN A 190 -12.32 6.39 5.26
C GLN A 190 -12.90 6.63 6.66
N LYS A 191 -12.94 5.58 7.49
CA LYS A 191 -13.41 5.67 8.88
C LYS A 191 -12.30 6.08 9.86
N ARG A 192 -11.04 5.75 9.55
CA ARG A 192 -9.85 6.03 10.38
C ARG A 192 -8.89 6.96 9.60
N VAL A 193 -8.97 8.27 9.84
CA VAL A 193 -8.26 9.31 9.10
C VAL A 193 -7.24 10.01 10.00
N THR A 194 -6.05 10.29 9.46
CA THR A 194 -4.99 11.08 10.09
C THR A 194 -4.44 12.12 9.12
N THR A 195 -3.74 13.13 9.64
CA THR A 195 -2.97 14.08 8.79
C THR A 195 -1.59 13.48 8.44
N PRO A 196 -0.88 14.01 7.42
CA PRO A 196 0.49 13.59 7.13
C PRO A 196 1.42 13.77 8.33
N GLN A 197 1.30 14.89 9.09
CA GLN A 197 2.08 15.12 10.31
C GLN A 197 1.77 14.08 11.40
N ASP A 198 0.48 13.76 11.61
CA ASP A 198 0.11 12.75 12.60
C ASP A 198 0.63 11.36 12.19
N ALA A 199 0.52 10.99 10.91
CA ALA A 199 1.04 9.72 10.40
C ALA A 199 2.56 9.62 10.61
N ARG A 200 3.30 10.73 10.40
CA ARG A 200 4.73 10.82 10.72
C ARG A 200 5.01 10.59 12.21
N ALA A 201 4.27 11.29 13.06
CA ALA A 201 4.44 11.21 14.53
C ALA A 201 4.09 9.82 15.08
N LEU A 202 3.12 9.14 14.45
CA LEU A 202 2.69 7.78 14.79
C LEU A 202 3.62 6.69 14.23
N GLY A 203 4.65 7.05 13.46
CA GLY A 203 5.69 6.12 13.01
C GLY A 203 5.45 5.49 11.64
N SER A 204 4.52 5.98 10.81
CA SER A 204 4.35 5.47 9.45
C SER A 204 5.63 5.62 8.62
N ASP A 205 5.99 4.58 7.83
CA ASP A 205 7.12 4.66 6.89
C ASP A 205 6.69 5.19 5.53
N TYR A 206 5.56 4.69 5.02
CA TYR A 206 4.96 5.20 3.79
C TYR A 206 3.51 5.60 4.06
N ILE A 207 3.11 6.76 3.53
CA ILE A 207 1.71 7.16 3.49
C ILE A 207 1.16 7.04 2.08
N VAL A 208 -0.09 6.57 1.94
CA VAL A 208 -0.78 6.49 0.65
C VAL A 208 -1.86 7.55 0.60
N VAL A 209 -1.72 8.50 -0.32
CA VAL A 209 -2.62 9.65 -0.46
C VAL A 209 -3.21 9.67 -1.87
N GLY A 210 -4.54 9.62 -1.98
CA GLY A 210 -5.27 9.68 -3.25
C GLY A 210 -5.91 11.05 -3.47
N ARG A 211 -7.23 11.14 -3.33
CA ARG A 211 -8.06 12.34 -3.62
C ARG A 211 -7.48 13.68 -3.13
N PRO A 212 -6.88 13.80 -1.94
CA PRO A 212 -6.27 15.06 -1.53
C PRO A 212 -5.19 15.60 -2.48
N ILE A 213 -4.59 14.72 -3.29
CA ILE A 213 -3.61 15.10 -4.32
C ILE A 213 -4.25 15.02 -5.71
N THR A 214 -4.91 13.90 -6.05
CA THR A 214 -5.39 13.64 -7.41
C THR A 214 -6.55 14.55 -7.84
N GLN A 215 -7.34 15.06 -6.88
CA GLN A 215 -8.47 15.97 -7.12
C GLN A 215 -8.20 17.40 -6.69
N ALA A 216 -6.95 17.76 -6.34
CA ALA A 216 -6.58 19.13 -6.05
C ALA A 216 -6.49 19.96 -7.34
N ASP A 217 -6.83 21.24 -7.27
CA ASP A 217 -6.66 22.18 -8.38
C ASP A 217 -5.21 22.20 -8.88
N ASP A 218 -4.26 22.19 -7.93
CA ASP A 218 -2.84 22.00 -8.19
C ASP A 218 -2.31 20.73 -7.47
N PRO A 219 -2.30 19.57 -8.15
CA PRO A 219 -1.80 18.32 -7.57
C PRO A 219 -0.30 18.37 -7.25
N VAL A 220 0.49 19.14 -7.96
CA VAL A 220 1.93 19.26 -7.69
C VAL A 220 2.16 19.98 -6.37
N ALA A 221 1.50 21.10 -6.15
CA ALA A 221 1.55 21.83 -4.88
C ALA A 221 0.99 20.99 -3.73
N ALA A 222 -0.12 20.27 -3.94
CA ALA A 222 -0.70 19.37 -2.95
C ALA A 222 0.26 18.23 -2.57
N TYR A 223 0.92 17.62 -3.54
CA TYR A 223 1.94 16.58 -3.29
C TYR A 223 3.13 17.15 -2.50
N GLN A 224 3.68 18.29 -2.92
CA GLN A 224 4.80 18.94 -2.22
C GLN A 224 4.45 19.32 -0.78
N ARG A 225 3.23 19.81 -0.55
CA ARG A 225 2.71 20.04 0.80
C ARG A 225 2.69 18.75 1.60
N CYS A 226 2.17 17.66 1.03
CA CYS A 226 2.10 16.36 1.68
C CYS A 226 3.49 15.83 2.06
N VAL A 227 4.44 15.93 1.13
CA VAL A 227 5.86 15.55 1.36
C VAL A 227 6.45 16.38 2.50
N LYS A 228 6.28 17.70 2.49
CA LYS A 228 6.77 18.60 3.54
C LYS A 228 6.15 18.27 4.91
N GLU A 229 4.84 18.03 4.96
CA GLU A 229 4.14 17.71 6.21
C GLU A 229 4.55 16.33 6.76
N PHE A 230 4.83 15.36 5.88
CA PHE A 230 5.18 13.99 6.28
C PHE A 230 6.68 13.81 6.55
N LEU A 231 7.56 14.39 5.76
CA LEU A 231 9.01 14.21 5.90
C LEU A 231 9.68 15.28 6.79
N GLY A 232 9.12 16.49 6.84
CA GLY A 232 9.59 17.63 7.62
C GLY A 232 10.41 18.59 6.82
#